data_78b33c69d29d7b71a7c8b7d914d61913
#
_entry.id   78b33c69d29d7b71a7c8b7d914d61913
#
_cell.length_a   1.000
_cell.length_b   1.000
_cell.length_c   1.000
_cell.angle_alpha   90.00
_cell.angle_beta   90.00
_cell.angle_gamma   90.00
#
_symmetry.space_group_name_H-M   'P 1'
#
loop_
_entity.id
_entity.type
_entity.pdbx_description
1 polymer ?
#
loop_
_entity_poly.entity_id
_entity_poly.type
_entity_poly.pdbx_seq_one_letter_code
_entity_poly.pdbx_strand_id
1 'polypeptide(L)'
;MAGSVADATRPARPRLLPSTLLWQTFLLVALLLIVAIGSWVQIFRYFQEPARARDVAQMVVSVINLTRTALINADFDRRMDLLIDLAALEGIRIYPAEATDELAPLADTRPLRLLTADVRRQLGGHTRFASRWKTLDGFWVSFRLDSDDANDEYWVMLPPERIENPDEFGWLGWGGGALLAALLGAFLIVVRVSAPLRQLARAARMVGSGERPPPQPESGPQEIALVARAFNQMAGNLARMDEDRALILAGVSHDLRTPLARLRLGIEMSGAPDDEVTAMVADIDEMDRIIGQFLDFGRGDAQEPTAAIDLATLAREVTEPYRLRGVDLRLEVPESLFAQVRALSIRRALANLIDNALRYAGADAPLEVTVSSAGGHAHIEVADRGPGIPEGEIERMRQPFTRLEKARSNTKGAGLGLAIVDRVMRGHHGRLELSAREGGGLRAALCLPLAGQAAEQDRMRRSAQIEPDKS
;
A
#
# COMPACT_ATOMS: atom_id res chain seq x y z
N MET A 1 15.76 -44.37 -21.70
CA MET A 1 14.36 -43.92 -21.80
C MET A 1 14.23 -42.62 -21.04
N ALA A 2 14.05 -41.53 -21.77
CA ALA A 2 14.00 -40.19 -21.27
C ALA A 2 12.56 -39.87 -20.80
N GLY A 3 12.42 -39.26 -19.63
CA GLY A 3 11.16 -38.73 -19.11
C GLY A 3 11.37 -37.28 -18.70
N SER A 4 11.20 -36.37 -19.67
CA SER A 4 11.19 -34.93 -19.46
C SER A 4 9.93 -34.57 -18.68
N VAL A 5 10.10 -34.00 -17.48
CA VAL A 5 9.01 -33.29 -16.77
C VAL A 5 9.10 -31.83 -17.17
N ALA A 6 8.24 -31.44 -18.11
CA ALA A 6 8.02 -30.05 -18.45
C ALA A 6 7.17 -29.41 -17.32
N ASP A 7 7.82 -28.56 -16.53
CA ASP A 7 7.17 -27.69 -15.56
C ASP A 7 6.45 -26.58 -16.34
N ALA A 8 5.13 -26.69 -16.44
CA ALA A 8 4.27 -25.73 -17.11
C ALA A 8 4.10 -24.51 -16.21
N THR A 9 4.87 -23.46 -16.47
CA THR A 9 4.65 -22.12 -15.95
C THR A 9 3.25 -21.64 -16.36
N ARG A 10 2.29 -21.70 -15.43
CA ARG A 10 0.96 -21.11 -15.60
C ARG A 10 1.12 -19.58 -15.68
N PRO A 11 0.60 -18.94 -16.73
CA PRO A 11 0.62 -17.49 -16.81
C PRO A 11 -0.17 -16.90 -15.65
N ALA A 12 0.45 -15.96 -14.94
CA ALA A 12 -0.19 -15.20 -13.87
C ALA A 12 -1.40 -14.46 -14.47
N ARG A 13 -2.59 -14.72 -13.91
CA ARG A 13 -3.84 -14.02 -14.32
C ARG A 13 -3.67 -12.52 -14.02
N PRO A 14 -3.97 -11.61 -14.96
CA PRO A 14 -3.90 -10.19 -14.73
C PRO A 14 -4.82 -9.82 -13.56
N ARG A 15 -4.26 -9.21 -12.52
CA ARG A 15 -5.03 -8.67 -11.40
C ARG A 15 -5.70 -7.38 -11.87
N LEU A 16 -6.98 -7.48 -12.27
CA LEU A 16 -7.81 -6.34 -12.73
C LEU A 16 -8.11 -5.31 -11.63
N LEU A 17 -7.79 -5.61 -10.37
CA LEU A 17 -8.04 -4.72 -9.23
C LEU A 17 -6.71 -4.25 -8.62
N PRO A 18 -6.58 -2.96 -8.31
CA PRO A 18 -5.40 -2.43 -7.66
C PRO A 18 -5.18 -3.11 -6.31
N SER A 19 -3.92 -3.46 -6.01
CA SER A 19 -3.54 -4.25 -4.83
C SER A 19 -3.65 -3.48 -3.50
N THR A 20 -3.85 -2.16 -3.54
CA THR A 20 -3.95 -1.34 -2.33
C THR A 20 -5.37 -1.30 -1.79
N LEU A 21 -5.52 -1.54 -0.47
CA LEU A 21 -6.80 -1.47 0.23
C LEU A 21 -7.53 -0.14 -0.03
N LEU A 22 -6.78 0.96 -0.15
CA LEU A 22 -7.31 2.29 -0.46
C LEU A 22 -8.10 2.30 -1.78
N TRP A 23 -7.49 1.79 -2.86
CA TRP A 23 -8.15 1.77 -4.16
C TRP A 23 -9.30 0.78 -4.22
N GLN A 24 -9.19 -0.36 -3.53
CA GLN A 24 -10.28 -1.36 -3.47
C GLN A 24 -11.50 -0.80 -2.74
N THR A 25 -11.31 -0.16 -1.57
CA THR A 25 -12.42 0.44 -0.81
C THR A 25 -13.01 1.65 -1.54
N PHE A 26 -12.18 2.50 -2.15
CA PHE A 26 -12.66 3.62 -2.95
C PHE A 26 -13.49 3.15 -4.14
N LEU A 27 -13.00 2.18 -4.92
CA LEU A 27 -13.72 1.64 -6.08
C LEU A 27 -15.04 0.97 -5.68
N LEU A 28 -15.06 0.23 -4.55
CA LEU A 28 -16.28 -0.40 -4.05
C LEU A 28 -17.32 0.67 -3.69
N VAL A 29 -16.94 1.71 -2.93
CA VAL A 29 -17.84 2.79 -2.54
C VAL A 29 -18.30 3.58 -3.76
N ALA A 30 -17.39 3.87 -4.70
CA ALA A 30 -17.73 4.55 -5.95
C ALA A 30 -18.74 3.75 -6.78
N LEU A 31 -18.54 2.44 -6.92
CA LEU A 31 -19.47 1.55 -7.62
C LEU A 31 -20.86 1.54 -6.95
N LEU A 32 -20.90 1.41 -5.62
CA LEU A 32 -22.15 1.44 -4.87
C LEU A 32 -22.90 2.76 -5.05
N LEU A 33 -22.18 3.90 -5.03
CA LEU A 33 -22.78 5.23 -5.27
C LEU A 33 -23.33 5.37 -6.69
N ILE A 34 -22.58 4.92 -7.70
CA ILE A 34 -23.03 4.95 -9.10
C ILE A 34 -24.29 4.10 -9.28
N VAL A 35 -24.32 2.89 -8.70
CA VAL A 35 -25.48 2.00 -8.77
C VAL A 35 -26.69 2.63 -8.02
N ALA A 36 -26.46 3.19 -6.84
CA ALA A 36 -27.52 3.80 -6.05
C ALA A 36 -28.15 5.01 -6.77
N ILE A 37 -27.31 5.92 -7.29
CA ILE A 37 -27.78 7.11 -8.04
C ILE A 37 -28.45 6.67 -9.35
N GLY A 38 -27.88 5.74 -10.09
CA GLY A 38 -28.49 5.20 -11.31
C GLY A 38 -29.84 4.55 -11.06
N SER A 39 -29.97 3.76 -9.99
CA SER A 39 -31.25 3.16 -9.58
C SER A 39 -32.26 4.23 -9.17
N TRP A 40 -31.85 5.25 -8.40
CA TRP A 40 -32.72 6.34 -7.99
C TRP A 40 -33.25 7.12 -9.19
N VAL A 41 -32.37 7.46 -10.15
CA VAL A 41 -32.75 8.15 -11.40
C VAL A 41 -33.76 7.31 -12.20
N GLN A 42 -33.52 6.01 -12.31
CA GLN A 42 -34.44 5.11 -13.04
C GLN A 42 -35.80 5.03 -12.38
N ILE A 43 -35.85 4.90 -11.05
CA ILE A 43 -37.09 4.90 -10.26
C ILE A 43 -37.83 6.22 -10.42
N PHE A 44 -37.12 7.35 -10.28
CA PHE A 44 -37.71 8.68 -10.39
C PHE A 44 -38.34 8.90 -11.77
N ARG A 45 -37.65 8.55 -12.86
CA ARG A 45 -38.21 8.61 -14.21
C ARG A 45 -39.45 7.74 -14.36
N TYR A 46 -39.41 6.52 -13.84
CA TYR A 46 -40.56 5.60 -13.92
C TYR A 46 -41.82 6.13 -13.26
N PHE A 47 -41.69 6.82 -12.13
CA PHE A 47 -42.83 7.41 -11.40
C PHE A 47 -43.29 8.76 -11.95
N GLN A 48 -42.45 9.55 -12.57
CA GLN A 48 -42.83 10.85 -13.13
C GLN A 48 -43.50 10.75 -14.52
N GLU A 49 -43.15 9.79 -15.34
CA GLU A 49 -43.73 9.62 -16.70
C GLU A 49 -45.25 9.59 -16.71
N PRO A 50 -45.97 8.84 -15.85
CA PRO A 50 -47.45 8.82 -15.85
C PRO A 50 -48.11 10.11 -15.38
N ALA A 51 -47.49 10.81 -14.43
CA ALA A 51 -48.04 12.09 -13.92
C ALA A 51 -47.96 13.16 -15.02
N ARG A 52 -46.81 13.29 -15.66
CA ARG A 52 -46.62 14.23 -16.77
C ARG A 52 -47.54 13.95 -17.95
N ALA A 53 -47.70 12.68 -18.34
CA ALA A 53 -48.60 12.31 -19.41
C ALA A 53 -50.03 12.74 -19.14
N ARG A 54 -50.50 12.69 -17.87
CA ARG A 54 -51.83 13.17 -17.46
C ARG A 54 -51.94 14.67 -17.53
N ASP A 55 -50.94 15.42 -17.03
CA ASP A 55 -50.96 16.88 -17.05
C ASP A 55 -51.00 17.41 -18.49
N VAL A 56 -50.15 16.85 -19.37
CA VAL A 56 -50.18 17.19 -20.79
C VAL A 56 -51.51 16.79 -21.44
N ALA A 57 -52.06 15.60 -21.11
CA ALA A 57 -53.37 15.16 -21.61
C ALA A 57 -54.48 16.12 -21.20
N GLN A 58 -54.49 16.57 -19.94
CA GLN A 58 -55.45 17.57 -19.46
C GLN A 58 -55.34 18.88 -20.20
N MET A 59 -54.10 19.36 -20.43
CA MET A 59 -53.87 20.58 -21.20
C MET A 59 -54.39 20.45 -22.64
N VAL A 60 -54.05 19.33 -23.33
CA VAL A 60 -54.56 19.06 -24.68
C VAL A 60 -56.07 19.02 -24.74
N VAL A 61 -56.69 18.30 -23.82
CA VAL A 61 -58.17 18.20 -23.75
C VAL A 61 -58.84 19.54 -23.43
N SER A 62 -58.25 20.35 -22.53
CA SER A 62 -58.71 21.68 -22.22
C SER A 62 -58.69 22.62 -23.42
N VAL A 63 -57.57 22.64 -24.16
CA VAL A 63 -57.40 23.42 -25.39
C VAL A 63 -58.47 22.99 -26.41
N ILE A 64 -58.64 21.69 -26.64
CA ILE A 64 -59.60 21.17 -27.60
C ILE A 64 -61.02 21.53 -27.23
N ASN A 65 -61.40 21.36 -25.94
CA ASN A 65 -62.76 21.69 -25.48
C ASN A 65 -63.04 23.19 -25.55
N LEU A 66 -62.11 24.06 -25.19
CA LEU A 66 -62.24 25.51 -25.35
C LEU A 66 -62.42 25.89 -26.83
N THR A 67 -61.57 25.32 -27.69
CA THR A 67 -61.65 25.55 -29.13
C THR A 67 -63.00 25.07 -29.69
N ARG A 68 -63.41 23.86 -29.31
CA ARG A 68 -64.72 23.30 -29.71
C ARG A 68 -65.85 24.21 -29.28
N THR A 69 -65.88 24.65 -28.02
CA THR A 69 -66.92 25.55 -27.51
C THR A 69 -66.90 26.90 -28.25
N ALA A 70 -65.74 27.46 -28.55
CA ALA A 70 -65.61 28.69 -29.30
C ALA A 70 -66.15 28.57 -30.72
N LEU A 71 -65.84 27.46 -31.39
CA LEU A 71 -66.29 27.22 -32.76
C LEU A 71 -67.81 26.95 -32.84
N ILE A 72 -68.41 26.26 -31.89
CA ILE A 72 -69.85 26.01 -31.83
C ILE A 72 -70.63 27.31 -31.62
N ASN A 73 -70.12 28.21 -30.79
CA ASN A 73 -70.82 29.50 -30.45
C ASN A 73 -70.48 30.61 -31.43
N ALA A 74 -69.55 30.47 -32.37
CA ALA A 74 -69.22 31.46 -33.36
C ALA A 74 -70.19 31.41 -34.56
N ASP A 75 -70.65 32.59 -35.03
CA ASP A 75 -71.33 32.68 -36.32
C ASP A 75 -70.46 32.16 -37.46
N PHE A 76 -71.05 31.52 -38.46
CA PHE A 76 -70.38 30.88 -39.53
C PHE A 76 -69.35 31.79 -40.25
N ASP A 77 -69.69 33.05 -40.48
CA ASP A 77 -68.85 34.06 -41.13
C ASP A 77 -67.63 34.48 -40.27
N ARG A 78 -67.72 34.36 -38.91
CA ARG A 78 -66.65 34.71 -37.98
C ARG A 78 -65.75 33.52 -37.57
N ARG A 79 -66.07 32.28 -37.93
CA ARG A 79 -65.27 31.09 -37.57
C ARG A 79 -63.87 31.18 -38.15
N MET A 80 -63.73 31.68 -39.41
CA MET A 80 -62.42 31.79 -40.07
C MET A 80 -61.53 32.82 -39.39
N ASP A 81 -62.11 33.97 -39.00
CA ASP A 81 -61.34 35.00 -38.25
C ASP A 81 -60.88 34.48 -36.90
N LEU A 82 -61.73 33.74 -36.18
CA LEU A 82 -61.38 33.12 -34.89
C LEU A 82 -60.25 32.08 -35.03
N LEU A 83 -60.24 31.27 -36.09
CA LEU A 83 -59.19 30.31 -36.40
C LEU A 83 -57.84 30.98 -36.70
N ILE A 84 -57.88 32.11 -37.42
CA ILE A 84 -56.70 32.93 -37.69
C ILE A 84 -56.15 33.57 -36.43
N ASP A 85 -57.01 34.11 -35.54
CA ASP A 85 -56.60 34.71 -34.28
C ASP A 85 -55.98 33.68 -33.33
N LEU A 86 -56.56 32.49 -33.23
CA LEU A 86 -56.03 31.40 -32.43
C LEU A 86 -54.65 30.94 -32.94
N ALA A 87 -54.47 30.90 -34.26
CA ALA A 87 -53.19 30.56 -34.85
C ALA A 87 -52.12 31.63 -34.59
N ALA A 88 -52.52 32.93 -34.66
CA ALA A 88 -51.63 34.07 -34.50
C ALA A 88 -51.22 34.32 -33.03
N LEU A 89 -52.17 34.18 -32.06
CA LEU A 89 -51.95 34.51 -30.66
C LEU A 89 -51.40 33.33 -29.86
N GLU A 90 -51.91 32.10 -30.07
CA GLU A 90 -51.60 30.92 -29.25
C GLU A 90 -50.71 29.88 -29.98
N GLY A 91 -50.44 30.11 -31.27
CA GLY A 91 -49.72 29.14 -32.10
C GLY A 91 -50.48 27.84 -32.40
N ILE A 92 -51.79 27.81 -32.03
CA ILE A 92 -52.65 26.65 -32.21
C ILE A 92 -53.24 26.72 -33.64
N ARG A 93 -52.86 25.79 -34.47
CA ARG A 93 -53.37 25.72 -35.86
C ARG A 93 -54.50 24.71 -35.97
N ILE A 94 -55.60 25.08 -36.53
CA ILE A 94 -56.79 24.24 -36.67
C ILE A 94 -57.19 24.19 -38.14
N TYR A 95 -57.39 22.99 -38.66
CA TYR A 95 -57.78 22.72 -40.03
C TYR A 95 -58.94 21.71 -40.10
N PRO A 96 -59.87 21.84 -41.03
CA PRO A 96 -60.86 20.80 -41.24
C PRO A 96 -60.17 19.50 -41.72
N ALA A 97 -60.66 18.36 -41.24
CA ALA A 97 -60.12 17.08 -41.64
C ALA A 97 -60.65 16.65 -43.02
N GLU A 98 -59.75 16.32 -43.93
CA GLU A 98 -60.08 15.83 -45.29
C GLU A 98 -59.79 14.32 -45.39
N ALA A 99 -60.60 13.60 -46.20
CA ALA A 99 -60.39 12.19 -46.39
C ALA A 99 -59.04 11.81 -47.07
N THR A 100 -58.43 12.81 -47.74
CA THR A 100 -57.15 12.72 -48.48
C THR A 100 -55.96 13.19 -47.67
N ASP A 101 -56.11 13.47 -46.37
CA ASP A 101 -55.01 13.96 -45.55
C ASP A 101 -53.87 12.94 -45.42
N GLU A 102 -52.66 13.36 -45.76
CA GLU A 102 -51.45 12.59 -45.51
C GLU A 102 -50.96 12.79 -44.07
N LEU A 103 -51.02 11.71 -43.30
CA LEU A 103 -50.72 11.69 -41.85
C LEU A 103 -49.49 10.80 -41.58
N ALA A 104 -48.53 11.31 -40.85
CA ALA A 104 -47.46 10.46 -40.29
C ALA A 104 -47.86 9.96 -38.88
N PRO A 105 -47.67 8.66 -38.60
CA PRO A 105 -47.98 8.10 -37.28
C PRO A 105 -47.07 8.69 -36.19
N LEU A 106 -47.59 8.76 -34.98
CA LEU A 106 -46.76 9.10 -33.79
C LEU A 106 -45.72 8.00 -33.49
N ALA A 107 -44.60 8.42 -32.93
CA ALA A 107 -43.61 7.46 -32.43
C ALA A 107 -44.19 6.61 -31.34
N ASP A 108 -43.92 5.30 -31.34
CA ASP A 108 -44.44 4.37 -30.35
C ASP A 108 -43.57 4.40 -29.07
N THR A 109 -43.58 5.55 -28.38
CA THR A 109 -42.92 5.71 -27.07
C THR A 109 -43.90 5.57 -25.92
N ARG A 110 -43.42 5.10 -24.77
CA ARG A 110 -44.27 4.89 -23.58
C ARG A 110 -44.99 6.17 -23.13
N PRO A 111 -44.35 7.37 -23.07
CA PRO A 111 -45.01 8.60 -22.73
C PRO A 111 -46.14 8.97 -23.69
N LEU A 112 -45.92 8.87 -25.01
CA LEU A 112 -46.93 9.18 -26.02
C LEU A 112 -48.09 8.18 -26.02
N ARG A 113 -47.85 6.90 -25.73
CA ARG A 113 -48.93 5.91 -25.53
C ARG A 113 -49.84 6.28 -24.33
N LEU A 114 -49.25 6.68 -23.20
CA LEU A 114 -49.97 7.10 -22.01
C LEU A 114 -50.79 8.36 -22.31
N LEU A 115 -50.16 9.38 -22.92
CA LEU A 115 -50.79 10.63 -23.33
C LEU A 115 -51.98 10.38 -24.26
N THR A 116 -51.80 9.63 -25.35
CA THR A 116 -52.86 9.37 -26.32
C THR A 116 -54.00 8.54 -25.74
N ALA A 117 -53.69 7.59 -24.82
CA ALA A 117 -54.71 6.82 -24.13
C ALA A 117 -55.58 7.70 -23.21
N ASP A 118 -54.98 8.66 -22.48
CA ASP A 118 -55.70 9.55 -21.60
C ASP A 118 -56.52 10.60 -22.39
N VAL A 119 -55.98 11.17 -23.46
CA VAL A 119 -56.69 12.07 -24.36
C VAL A 119 -57.88 11.35 -25.00
N ARG A 120 -57.68 10.13 -25.52
CA ARG A 120 -58.75 9.33 -26.16
C ARG A 120 -59.87 8.97 -25.19
N ARG A 121 -59.53 8.74 -23.89
CA ARG A 121 -60.50 8.46 -22.85
C ARG A 121 -61.44 9.66 -22.60
N GLN A 122 -60.92 10.87 -22.76
CA GLN A 122 -61.68 12.11 -22.47
C GLN A 122 -62.39 12.67 -23.71
N LEU A 123 -61.80 12.59 -24.90
CA LEU A 123 -62.37 13.13 -26.13
C LEU A 123 -63.18 12.11 -26.95
N GLY A 124 -63.05 10.81 -26.62
CA GLY A 124 -63.74 9.74 -27.30
C GLY A 124 -62.83 8.86 -28.17
N GLY A 125 -63.28 7.61 -28.45
CA GLY A 125 -62.51 6.60 -29.14
C GLY A 125 -62.17 6.90 -30.60
N HIS A 126 -62.87 7.84 -31.25
CA HIS A 126 -62.67 8.29 -32.59
C HIS A 126 -61.49 9.26 -32.78
N THR A 127 -60.94 9.79 -31.68
CA THR A 127 -59.79 10.72 -31.75
C THR A 127 -58.56 10.07 -32.38
N ARG A 128 -58.05 10.70 -33.45
CA ARG A 128 -56.84 10.29 -34.17
C ARG A 128 -55.68 11.18 -33.77
N PHE A 129 -54.45 10.64 -33.91
CA PHE A 129 -53.21 11.37 -33.61
C PHE A 129 -52.23 11.21 -34.72
N ALA A 130 -51.47 12.28 -35.00
CA ALA A 130 -50.37 12.25 -35.98
C ALA A 130 -49.19 13.11 -35.54
N SER A 131 -47.99 12.77 -36.02
CA SER A 131 -46.77 13.57 -35.80
C SER A 131 -46.55 14.61 -36.91
N ARG A 132 -47.20 14.42 -38.04
CA ARG A 132 -47.15 15.33 -39.17
C ARG A 132 -48.46 15.30 -39.91
N TRP A 133 -48.93 16.47 -40.36
CA TRP A 133 -50.06 16.64 -41.27
C TRP A 133 -49.59 17.42 -42.51
N LYS A 134 -49.68 16.80 -43.66
CA LYS A 134 -49.11 17.33 -44.93
C LYS A 134 -47.60 17.62 -44.74
N THR A 135 -47.18 18.88 -44.77
CA THR A 135 -45.80 19.34 -44.62
C THR A 135 -45.49 19.91 -43.23
N LEU A 136 -46.46 19.93 -42.30
CA LEU A 136 -46.36 20.56 -41.02
C LEU A 136 -46.08 19.53 -39.91
N ASP A 137 -44.90 19.60 -39.32
CA ASP A 137 -44.53 18.81 -38.16
C ASP A 137 -45.19 19.37 -36.89
N GLY A 138 -45.68 18.51 -35.97
CA GLY A 138 -46.35 18.90 -34.76
C GLY A 138 -47.14 17.76 -34.14
N PHE A 139 -47.65 17.99 -32.96
CA PHE A 139 -48.56 17.02 -32.32
C PHE A 139 -49.99 17.33 -32.76
N TRP A 140 -50.51 16.50 -33.64
CA TRP A 140 -51.82 16.65 -34.24
C TRP A 140 -52.85 15.77 -33.53
N VAL A 141 -54.00 16.36 -33.16
CA VAL A 141 -55.11 15.65 -32.48
C VAL A 141 -56.38 15.95 -33.27
N SER A 142 -57.15 14.92 -33.63
CA SER A 142 -58.46 15.13 -34.25
C SER A 142 -59.55 15.28 -33.20
N PHE A 143 -60.53 16.15 -33.47
CA PHE A 143 -61.73 16.27 -32.65
C PHE A 143 -62.93 16.56 -33.55
N ARG A 144 -64.13 16.22 -33.07
CA ARG A 144 -65.40 16.55 -33.74
C ARG A 144 -66.15 17.66 -33.07
N LEU A 145 -66.80 18.54 -33.82
CA LEU A 145 -67.63 19.58 -33.25
C LEU A 145 -68.97 19.00 -32.76
N ASP A 146 -69.62 18.15 -33.63
CA ASP A 146 -70.76 17.34 -33.23
C ASP A 146 -70.34 15.87 -33.12
N SER A 147 -70.72 15.23 -32.02
CA SER A 147 -70.39 13.82 -31.79
C SER A 147 -71.03 12.86 -32.80
N ASP A 148 -72.13 13.27 -33.42
CA ASP A 148 -72.92 12.42 -34.31
C ASP A 148 -72.63 12.66 -35.81
N ASP A 149 -71.95 13.76 -36.18
CA ASP A 149 -71.55 14.04 -37.53
C ASP A 149 -70.07 13.69 -37.82
N ALA A 150 -69.88 12.64 -38.63
CA ALA A 150 -68.53 12.20 -39.01
C ALA A 150 -67.83 13.18 -39.99
N ASN A 151 -68.55 14.08 -40.63
CA ASN A 151 -67.98 15.03 -41.60
C ASN A 151 -67.52 16.34 -40.93
N ASP A 152 -67.80 16.53 -39.67
CA ASP A 152 -67.42 17.75 -38.92
C ASP A 152 -66.22 17.51 -38.01
N GLU A 153 -65.14 16.89 -38.59
CA GLU A 153 -63.89 16.60 -37.91
C GLU A 153 -62.84 17.65 -38.21
N TYR A 154 -62.05 18.06 -37.19
CA TYR A 154 -60.98 19.05 -37.28
C TYR A 154 -59.69 18.50 -36.72
N TRP A 155 -58.57 18.95 -37.29
CA TRP A 155 -57.24 18.73 -36.78
C TRP A 155 -56.78 19.94 -36.00
N VAL A 156 -56.30 19.74 -34.77
CA VAL A 156 -55.59 20.71 -33.96
C VAL A 156 -54.12 20.38 -33.86
N MET A 157 -53.26 21.32 -34.20
CA MET A 157 -51.80 21.22 -33.99
C MET A 157 -51.44 21.96 -32.71
N LEU A 158 -50.77 21.20 -31.78
CA LEU A 158 -50.10 21.79 -30.65
C LEU A 158 -48.62 21.89 -30.93
N PRO A 159 -47.98 23.05 -30.61
CA PRO A 159 -46.54 23.21 -30.79
C PRO A 159 -45.79 22.16 -29.99
N PRO A 160 -44.73 21.50 -30.55
CA PRO A 160 -43.97 20.49 -29.90
C PRO A 160 -43.32 21.01 -28.58
N GLU A 161 -43.00 22.31 -28.50
CA GLU A 161 -42.40 22.92 -27.31
C GLU A 161 -43.33 22.87 -26.08
N ARG A 162 -44.67 22.73 -26.24
CA ARG A 162 -45.63 22.57 -25.15
C ARG A 162 -45.71 21.11 -24.67
N ILE A 163 -45.23 20.16 -25.43
CA ILE A 163 -45.27 18.72 -25.15
C ILE A 163 -43.90 18.20 -24.76
N GLU A 164 -42.85 18.64 -25.46
CA GLU A 164 -41.47 18.37 -25.18
C GLU A 164 -40.92 19.36 -24.17
N ASN A 165 -40.38 18.88 -23.08
CA ASN A 165 -39.85 19.72 -22.02
C ASN A 165 -38.35 20.03 -22.34
N PRO A 166 -37.96 21.32 -22.51
CA PRO A 166 -36.56 21.68 -22.76
C PRO A 166 -35.63 21.34 -21.60
N ASP A 167 -36.17 21.02 -20.42
CA ASP A 167 -35.41 20.67 -19.21
C ASP A 167 -35.07 19.18 -19.05
N GLU A 168 -35.09 18.39 -20.13
CA GLU A 168 -34.73 16.96 -20.08
C GLU A 168 -33.32 16.71 -19.50
N PHE A 169 -32.43 17.67 -19.56
CA PHE A 169 -31.04 17.58 -19.10
C PHE A 169 -30.73 18.33 -17.81
N GLY A 170 -31.64 19.13 -17.27
CA GLY A 170 -31.38 19.92 -16.05
C GLY A 170 -31.04 19.06 -14.84
N TRP A 171 -31.65 17.89 -14.70
CA TRP A 171 -31.36 16.91 -13.65
C TRP A 171 -29.97 16.26 -13.76
N LEU A 172 -29.39 16.19 -14.98
CA LEU A 172 -28.03 15.66 -15.22
C LEU A 172 -26.97 16.54 -14.53
N GLY A 173 -27.15 17.86 -14.53
CA GLY A 173 -26.27 18.79 -13.83
C GLY A 173 -26.27 18.55 -12.32
N TRP A 174 -27.46 18.47 -11.72
CA TRP A 174 -27.61 18.22 -10.29
C TRP A 174 -27.18 16.80 -9.89
N GLY A 175 -27.53 15.77 -10.68
CA GLY A 175 -27.13 14.39 -10.45
C GLY A 175 -25.61 14.19 -10.59
N GLY A 176 -25.00 14.83 -11.61
CA GLY A 176 -23.56 14.82 -11.81
C GLY A 176 -22.81 15.53 -10.68
N GLY A 177 -23.30 16.68 -10.23
CA GLY A 177 -22.75 17.41 -9.09
C GLY A 177 -22.82 16.61 -7.77
N ALA A 178 -23.95 15.97 -7.50
CA ALA A 178 -24.14 15.12 -6.33
C ALA A 178 -23.22 13.89 -6.36
N LEU A 179 -23.07 13.24 -7.53
CA LEU A 179 -22.15 12.11 -7.69
C LEU A 179 -20.70 12.53 -7.45
N LEU A 180 -20.28 13.66 -8.01
CA LEU A 180 -18.93 14.16 -7.85
C LEU A 180 -18.63 14.53 -6.41
N ALA A 181 -19.55 15.18 -5.70
CA ALA A 181 -19.44 15.49 -4.28
C ALA A 181 -19.35 14.20 -3.43
N ALA A 182 -20.15 13.18 -3.73
CA ALA A 182 -20.14 11.91 -3.04
C ALA A 182 -18.81 11.13 -3.27
N LEU A 183 -18.29 11.13 -4.49
CA LEU A 183 -17.00 10.52 -4.82
C LEU A 183 -15.83 11.23 -4.13
N LEU A 184 -15.85 12.56 -4.08
CA LEU A 184 -14.87 13.36 -3.36
C LEU A 184 -14.92 13.06 -1.85
N GLY A 185 -16.10 13.00 -1.26
CA GLY A 185 -16.30 12.64 0.14
C GLY A 185 -15.77 11.23 0.45
N ALA A 186 -16.09 10.25 -0.39
CA ALA A 186 -15.59 8.89 -0.26
C ALA A 186 -14.05 8.83 -0.35
N PHE A 187 -13.45 9.55 -1.29
CA PHE A 187 -12.00 9.64 -1.44
C PHE A 187 -11.33 10.24 -0.19
N LEU A 188 -11.88 11.35 0.34
CA LEU A 188 -11.36 12.00 1.54
C LEU A 188 -11.42 11.08 2.77
N ILE A 189 -12.53 10.35 2.96
CA ILE A 189 -12.68 9.40 4.06
C ILE A 189 -11.63 8.28 3.95
N VAL A 190 -11.49 7.69 2.76
CA VAL A 190 -10.54 6.59 2.53
C VAL A 190 -9.09 7.06 2.76
N VAL A 191 -8.71 8.25 2.31
CA VAL A 191 -7.36 8.81 2.54
C VAL A 191 -7.14 9.06 4.03
N ARG A 192 -8.15 9.64 4.74
CA ARG A 192 -8.05 9.95 6.17
C ARG A 192 -7.90 8.72 7.07
N VAL A 193 -8.38 7.56 6.64
CA VAL A 193 -8.22 6.28 7.37
C VAL A 193 -6.97 5.52 6.93
N SER A 194 -6.72 5.43 5.63
CA SER A 194 -5.64 4.59 5.10
C SER A 194 -4.24 5.17 5.31
N ALA A 195 -4.08 6.51 5.36
CA ALA A 195 -2.77 7.12 5.53
C ALA A 195 -2.16 6.84 6.91
N PRO A 196 -2.88 7.04 8.05
CA PRO A 196 -2.37 6.69 9.37
C PRO A 196 -2.06 5.20 9.52
N LEU A 197 -2.91 4.31 9.02
CA LEU A 197 -2.68 2.86 9.08
C LEU A 197 -1.38 2.45 8.37
N ARG A 198 -1.07 3.07 7.22
CA ARG A 198 0.21 2.84 6.54
C ARG A 198 1.41 3.36 7.33
N GLN A 199 1.25 4.47 8.06
CA GLN A 199 2.30 4.98 8.94
C GLN A 199 2.55 4.02 10.10
N LEU A 200 1.49 3.55 10.78
CA LEU A 200 1.57 2.55 11.83
C LEU A 200 2.20 1.23 11.36
N ALA A 201 1.81 0.74 10.17
CA ALA A 201 2.40 -0.46 9.60
C ALA A 201 3.89 -0.31 9.27
N ARG A 202 4.35 0.89 8.89
CA ARG A 202 5.77 1.20 8.69
C ARG A 202 6.52 1.25 10.03
N ALA A 203 5.96 1.96 11.02
CA ALA A 203 6.52 2.05 12.35
C ALA A 203 6.63 0.66 13.02
N ALA A 204 5.62 -0.20 12.84
CA ALA A 204 5.67 -1.57 13.36
C ALA A 204 6.78 -2.41 12.71
N ARG A 205 7.04 -2.23 11.42
CA ARG A 205 8.17 -2.89 10.74
C ARG A 205 9.52 -2.38 11.26
N MET A 206 9.66 -1.08 11.54
CA MET A 206 10.88 -0.52 12.14
C MET A 206 11.12 -1.12 13.53
N VAL A 207 10.09 -1.25 14.38
CA VAL A 207 10.23 -1.96 15.67
C VAL A 207 10.67 -3.40 15.47
N GLY A 208 10.09 -4.12 14.48
CA GLY A 208 10.46 -5.49 14.16
C GLY A 208 11.90 -5.67 13.66
N SER A 209 12.50 -4.62 13.03
CA SER A 209 13.92 -4.60 12.64
C SER A 209 14.86 -4.11 13.77
N GLY A 210 14.33 -3.85 14.96
CA GLY A 210 15.10 -3.34 16.10
C GLY A 210 15.38 -1.83 16.07
N GLU A 211 14.72 -1.10 15.16
CA GLU A 211 14.81 0.35 15.08
C GLU A 211 13.76 1.02 16.01
N ARG A 212 14.06 2.25 16.47
CA ARG A 212 13.15 3.04 17.28
C ARG A 212 12.40 4.04 16.39
N PRO A 213 11.14 3.77 16.01
CA PRO A 213 10.35 4.73 15.23
C PRO A 213 10.00 5.95 16.10
N PRO A 214 9.82 7.14 15.49
CA PRO A 214 9.28 8.30 16.18
C PRO A 214 7.85 8.01 16.67
N PRO A 215 7.39 8.68 17.74
CA PRO A 215 6.02 8.53 18.23
C PRO A 215 5.02 8.81 17.12
N GLN A 216 4.03 7.95 16.97
CA GLN A 216 3.00 8.09 15.95
C GLN A 216 1.95 9.12 16.39
N PRO A 217 1.43 9.98 15.47
CA PRO A 217 0.42 10.96 15.80
C PRO A 217 -0.85 10.30 16.36
N GLU A 218 -1.33 10.78 17.52
CA GLU A 218 -2.55 10.32 18.18
C GLU A 218 -3.77 11.17 17.74
N SER A 219 -3.79 11.59 16.47
CA SER A 219 -4.83 12.44 15.88
C SER A 219 -5.65 11.68 14.83
N GLY A 220 -6.87 12.17 14.58
CA GLY A 220 -7.78 11.57 13.59
C GLY A 220 -8.96 10.84 14.22
N PRO A 221 -9.57 9.85 13.54
CA PRO A 221 -10.66 9.03 14.08
C PRO A 221 -10.26 8.37 15.40
N GLN A 222 -11.21 8.27 16.34
CA GLN A 222 -10.95 7.76 17.70
C GLN A 222 -10.31 6.38 17.70
N GLU A 223 -10.72 5.51 16.81
CA GLU A 223 -10.21 4.14 16.68
C GLU A 223 -8.73 4.14 16.24
N ILE A 224 -8.37 5.03 15.30
CA ILE A 224 -6.99 5.17 14.82
C ILE A 224 -6.11 5.78 15.90
N ALA A 225 -6.58 6.82 16.60
CA ALA A 225 -5.88 7.44 17.71
C ALA A 225 -5.64 6.43 18.86
N LEU A 226 -6.62 5.56 19.15
CA LEU A 226 -6.48 4.50 20.13
C LEU A 226 -5.39 3.49 19.76
N VAL A 227 -5.37 3.04 18.50
CA VAL A 227 -4.34 2.12 17.99
C VAL A 227 -2.96 2.78 18.00
N ALA A 228 -2.86 4.06 17.60
CA ALA A 228 -1.60 4.82 17.65
C ALA A 228 -1.06 4.94 19.07
N ARG A 229 -1.92 5.23 20.04
CA ARG A 229 -1.58 5.31 21.47
C ARG A 229 -1.09 3.97 22.02
N ALA A 230 -1.83 2.89 21.74
CA ALA A 230 -1.42 1.54 22.14
C ALA A 230 -0.07 1.14 21.52
N PHE A 231 0.14 1.48 20.25
CA PHE A 231 1.41 1.26 19.58
C PHE A 231 2.56 2.06 20.22
N ASN A 232 2.36 3.36 20.49
CA ASN A 232 3.36 4.21 21.15
C ASN A 232 3.73 3.68 22.53
N GLN A 233 2.73 3.24 23.30
CA GLN A 233 2.95 2.64 24.61
C GLN A 233 3.73 1.32 24.52
N MET A 234 3.39 0.46 23.58
CA MET A 234 4.12 -0.80 23.32
C MET A 234 5.57 -0.53 22.92
N ALA A 235 5.81 0.38 21.97
CA ALA A 235 7.15 0.76 21.50
C ALA A 235 7.98 1.36 22.65
N GLY A 236 7.37 2.22 23.47
CA GLY A 236 8.01 2.79 24.66
C GLY A 236 8.32 1.75 25.73
N ASN A 237 7.46 0.76 25.95
CA ASN A 237 7.72 -0.33 26.89
C ASN A 237 8.89 -1.21 26.40
N LEU A 238 8.91 -1.54 25.10
CA LEU A 238 10.00 -2.32 24.51
C LEU A 238 11.34 -1.59 24.64
N ALA A 239 11.36 -0.29 24.35
CA ALA A 239 12.57 0.52 24.50
C ALA A 239 13.09 0.55 25.94
N ARG A 240 12.19 0.68 26.94
CA ARG A 240 12.55 0.60 28.37
C ARG A 240 13.10 -0.77 28.75
N MET A 241 12.46 -1.84 28.30
CA MET A 241 12.96 -3.20 28.55
C MET A 241 14.38 -3.42 28.01
N ASP A 242 14.68 -2.87 26.83
CA ASP A 242 16.04 -2.93 26.26
C ASP A 242 17.04 -2.12 27.09
N GLU A 243 16.65 -0.93 27.57
CA GLU A 243 17.48 -0.08 28.45
C GLU A 243 17.74 -0.74 29.80
N ASP A 244 16.68 -1.28 30.43
CA ASP A 244 16.81 -1.99 31.70
C ASP A 244 17.71 -3.23 31.57
N ARG A 245 17.56 -3.98 30.47
CA ARG A 245 18.44 -5.13 30.18
C ARG A 245 19.90 -4.70 30.02
N ALA A 246 20.16 -3.59 29.32
CA ALA A 246 21.53 -3.09 29.16
C ALA A 246 22.12 -2.63 30.49
N LEU A 247 21.32 -1.98 31.36
CA LEU A 247 21.72 -1.52 32.66
C LEU A 247 22.06 -2.70 33.61
N ILE A 248 21.17 -3.71 33.67
CA ILE A 248 21.39 -4.94 34.47
C ILE A 248 22.68 -5.64 34.04
N LEU A 249 22.88 -5.82 32.73
CA LEU A 249 24.09 -6.46 32.21
C LEU A 249 25.35 -5.65 32.56
N ALA A 250 25.30 -4.31 32.48
CA ALA A 250 26.44 -3.46 32.89
C ALA A 250 26.76 -3.59 34.36
N GLY A 251 25.74 -3.61 35.24
CA GLY A 251 25.89 -3.83 36.68
C GLY A 251 26.51 -5.18 36.99
N VAL A 252 25.94 -6.27 36.44
CA VAL A 252 26.45 -7.63 36.61
C VAL A 252 27.91 -7.74 36.16
N SER A 253 28.30 -7.04 35.06
CA SER A 253 29.71 -7.00 34.62
C SER A 253 30.64 -6.47 35.66
N HIS A 254 30.31 -5.29 36.17
CA HIS A 254 31.12 -4.64 37.19
C HIS A 254 31.27 -5.51 38.43
N ASP A 255 30.14 -6.09 38.89
CA ASP A 255 30.13 -6.89 40.13
C ASP A 255 30.85 -8.26 40.00
N LEU A 256 30.96 -8.78 38.77
CA LEU A 256 31.77 -9.97 38.49
C LEU A 256 33.26 -9.68 38.31
N ARG A 257 33.64 -8.54 37.74
CA ARG A 257 35.05 -8.17 37.56
C ARG A 257 35.78 -7.89 38.88
N THR A 258 35.09 -7.29 39.84
CA THR A 258 35.69 -6.98 41.15
C THR A 258 36.18 -8.23 41.90
N PRO A 259 35.44 -9.31 42.05
CA PRO A 259 35.95 -10.55 42.67
C PRO A 259 37.01 -11.23 41.83
N LEU A 260 36.92 -11.20 40.49
CA LEU A 260 37.96 -11.75 39.63
C LEU A 260 39.30 -11.02 39.78
N ALA A 261 39.31 -9.70 39.90
CA ALA A 261 40.51 -8.91 40.18
C ALA A 261 41.12 -9.28 41.54
N ARG A 262 40.27 -9.49 42.58
CA ARG A 262 40.74 -9.94 43.89
C ARG A 262 41.32 -11.36 43.85
N LEU A 263 40.69 -12.28 43.11
CA LEU A 263 41.20 -13.63 42.92
C LEU A 263 42.56 -13.61 42.22
N ARG A 264 42.71 -12.83 41.17
CA ARG A 264 43.99 -12.64 40.46
C ARG A 264 45.07 -12.16 41.41
N LEU A 265 44.82 -11.12 42.17
CA LEU A 265 45.77 -10.56 43.15
C LEU A 265 46.13 -11.61 44.21
N GLY A 266 45.14 -12.37 44.72
CA GLY A 266 45.35 -13.44 45.69
C GLY A 266 46.22 -14.57 45.17
N ILE A 267 46.06 -14.94 43.91
CA ILE A 267 46.90 -15.95 43.19
C ILE A 267 48.32 -15.44 43.00
N GLU A 268 48.48 -14.21 42.51
CA GLU A 268 49.78 -13.57 42.29
C GLU A 268 50.58 -13.44 43.64
N MET A 269 49.89 -13.31 44.79
CA MET A 269 50.46 -13.21 46.11
C MET A 269 50.57 -14.55 46.86
N SER A 270 50.14 -15.66 46.28
CA SER A 270 50.03 -16.97 46.98
C SER A 270 51.37 -17.66 47.25
N GLY A 271 52.46 -17.23 46.55
CA GLY A 271 53.76 -17.89 46.60
C GLY A 271 53.76 -19.30 45.99
N ALA A 272 52.75 -19.66 45.18
CA ALA A 272 52.70 -20.89 44.44
C ALA A 272 53.76 -20.90 43.31
N PRO A 273 54.13 -22.07 42.74
CA PRO A 273 55.05 -22.16 41.62
C PRO A 273 54.58 -21.33 40.39
N ASP A 274 55.49 -20.68 39.68
CA ASP A 274 55.22 -19.76 38.59
C ASP A 274 54.36 -20.35 37.45
N ASP A 275 54.49 -21.62 37.19
CA ASP A 275 53.70 -22.37 36.22
C ASP A 275 52.24 -22.55 36.68
N GLU A 276 51.99 -22.80 37.96
CA GLU A 276 50.64 -22.88 38.54
C GLU A 276 49.98 -21.49 38.55
N VAL A 277 50.72 -20.47 38.98
CA VAL A 277 50.23 -19.06 38.99
C VAL A 277 49.86 -18.65 37.56
N THR A 278 50.70 -18.92 36.58
CA THR A 278 50.45 -18.58 35.19
C THR A 278 49.19 -19.28 34.63
N ALA A 279 48.99 -20.58 34.98
CA ALA A 279 47.78 -21.31 34.55
C ALA A 279 46.50 -20.74 35.20
N MET A 280 46.53 -20.43 36.50
CA MET A 280 45.37 -19.87 37.20
C MET A 280 45.02 -18.44 36.74
N VAL A 281 46.02 -17.59 36.46
CA VAL A 281 45.81 -16.26 35.89
C VAL A 281 45.19 -16.34 34.50
N ALA A 282 45.67 -17.28 33.66
CA ALA A 282 45.08 -17.53 32.35
C ALA A 282 43.60 -17.96 32.43
N ASP A 283 43.20 -18.71 33.45
CA ASP A 283 41.79 -19.08 33.66
C ASP A 283 40.94 -17.88 34.08
N ILE A 284 41.46 -16.97 34.91
CA ILE A 284 40.78 -15.73 35.30
C ILE A 284 40.60 -14.82 34.11
N ASP A 285 41.65 -14.64 33.28
CA ASP A 285 41.57 -13.84 32.08
C ASP A 285 40.54 -14.39 31.08
N GLU A 286 40.42 -15.73 30.99
CA GLU A 286 39.36 -16.37 30.19
C GLU A 286 37.97 -16.13 30.75
N MET A 287 37.79 -16.16 32.08
CA MET A 287 36.49 -15.82 32.75
C MET A 287 36.11 -14.37 32.46
N ASP A 288 37.03 -13.37 32.57
CA ASP A 288 36.74 -11.98 32.26
C ASP A 288 36.36 -11.78 30.79
N ARG A 289 37.05 -12.49 29.90
CA ARG A 289 36.74 -12.48 28.48
C ARG A 289 35.36 -13.07 28.18
N ILE A 290 34.97 -14.19 28.80
CA ILE A 290 33.63 -14.80 28.65
C ILE A 290 32.56 -13.85 29.12
N ILE A 291 32.75 -13.22 30.30
CA ILE A 291 31.87 -12.21 30.85
C ILE A 291 31.73 -11.03 29.85
N GLY A 292 32.84 -10.53 29.34
CA GLY A 292 32.85 -9.47 28.30
C GLY A 292 32.02 -9.86 27.08
N GLN A 293 32.21 -11.05 26.53
CA GLN A 293 31.44 -11.54 25.38
C GLN A 293 29.94 -11.70 25.67
N PHE A 294 29.59 -12.18 26.89
CA PHE A 294 28.19 -12.30 27.30
C PHE A 294 27.50 -10.94 27.39
N LEU A 295 28.19 -9.94 27.92
CA LEU A 295 27.70 -8.57 28.03
C LEU A 295 27.56 -7.90 26.66
N ASP A 296 28.53 -8.11 25.80
CA ASP A 296 28.47 -7.63 24.42
C ASP A 296 27.33 -8.27 23.63
N PHE A 297 27.05 -9.55 23.90
CA PHE A 297 25.86 -10.21 23.36
C PHE A 297 24.55 -9.62 23.93
N GLY A 298 24.55 -9.21 25.19
CA GLY A 298 23.39 -8.65 25.87
C GLY A 298 23.07 -7.19 25.54
N ARG A 299 24.10 -6.41 25.19
CA ARG A 299 23.93 -4.99 24.80
C ARG A 299 23.32 -4.91 23.41
N GLY A 300 22.20 -4.19 23.30
CA GLY A 300 21.57 -3.88 22.02
C GLY A 300 22.42 -2.85 21.25
N ASP A 301 22.59 -3.07 19.95
CA ASP A 301 23.30 -2.15 19.05
C ASP A 301 22.46 -0.90 18.68
N ALA A 302 21.20 -0.81 19.17
CA ALA A 302 20.22 0.20 18.76
C ALA A 302 20.52 1.63 19.23
N GLN A 303 21.46 1.85 20.17
CA GLN A 303 21.76 3.17 20.72
C GLN A 303 22.83 3.92 19.91
N GLU A 304 23.62 3.25 19.08
CA GLU A 304 24.64 3.88 18.27
C GLU A 304 24.03 4.42 16.96
N PRO A 305 24.21 5.70 16.62
CA PRO A 305 23.70 6.25 15.36
C PRO A 305 24.44 5.64 14.16
N THR A 306 23.73 5.39 13.09
CA THR A 306 24.30 4.98 11.80
C THR A 306 24.96 6.19 11.14
N ALA A 307 26.21 6.05 10.70
CA ALA A 307 26.97 7.10 10.01
C ALA A 307 27.71 6.55 8.79
N ALA A 308 28.10 7.42 7.87
CA ALA A 308 28.97 7.07 6.76
C ALA A 308 30.40 6.85 7.29
N ILE A 309 30.84 5.60 7.40
CA ILE A 309 32.13 5.21 7.95
C ILE A 309 33.01 4.62 6.83
N ASP A 310 34.28 5.03 6.81
CA ASP A 310 35.28 4.39 5.96
C ASP A 310 35.73 3.05 6.55
N LEU A 311 35.28 1.96 5.95
CA LEU A 311 35.57 0.59 6.39
C LEU A 311 37.04 0.23 6.25
N ALA A 312 37.76 0.84 5.30
CA ALA A 312 39.20 0.61 5.14
C ALA A 312 39.98 1.17 6.33
N THR A 313 39.65 2.39 6.76
CA THR A 313 40.24 3.01 7.98
C THR A 313 39.85 2.22 9.23
N LEU A 314 38.58 1.84 9.37
CA LEU A 314 38.11 1.03 10.50
C LEU A 314 38.86 -0.30 10.60
N ALA A 315 39.07 -1.01 9.49
CA ALA A 315 39.81 -2.25 9.46
C ALA A 315 41.28 -2.07 9.87
N ARG A 316 41.93 -0.98 9.42
CA ARG A 316 43.30 -0.64 9.85
C ARG A 316 43.39 -0.45 11.35
N GLU A 317 42.45 0.34 11.92
CA GLU A 317 42.43 0.63 13.35
C GLU A 317 42.13 -0.60 14.21
N VAL A 318 41.27 -1.51 13.76
CA VAL A 318 40.95 -2.75 14.50
C VAL A 318 42.09 -3.74 14.44
N THR A 319 42.82 -3.84 13.33
CA THR A 319 43.91 -4.81 13.15
C THR A 319 45.24 -4.37 13.77
N GLU A 320 45.47 -3.08 13.93
CA GLU A 320 46.75 -2.57 14.45
C GLU A 320 47.16 -3.10 15.85
N PRO A 321 46.26 -3.19 16.87
CA PRO A 321 46.61 -3.80 18.16
C PRO A 321 47.07 -5.26 18.07
N TYR A 322 46.58 -6.02 17.10
CA TYR A 322 47.00 -7.41 16.89
C TYR A 322 48.39 -7.49 16.25
N ARG A 323 48.68 -6.63 15.28
CA ARG A 323 50.01 -6.53 14.67
C ARG A 323 51.10 -6.12 15.68
N LEU A 324 50.77 -5.15 16.57
CA LEU A 324 51.66 -4.73 17.64
C LEU A 324 51.97 -5.85 18.65
N ARG A 325 51.08 -6.83 18.80
CA ARG A 325 51.28 -8.04 19.62
C ARG A 325 52.06 -9.15 18.90
N GLY A 326 52.51 -8.91 17.67
CA GLY A 326 53.29 -9.86 16.89
C GLY A 326 52.48 -10.90 16.11
N VAL A 327 51.15 -10.71 15.93
CA VAL A 327 50.32 -11.58 15.10
C VAL A 327 50.72 -11.42 13.62
N ASP A 328 50.98 -12.52 12.90
CA ASP A 328 51.20 -12.49 11.46
C ASP A 328 49.86 -12.21 10.74
N LEU A 329 49.55 -10.91 10.57
CA LEU A 329 48.29 -10.44 9.98
C LEU A 329 48.59 -9.66 8.70
N ARG A 330 48.07 -10.20 7.59
CA ARG A 330 48.10 -9.56 6.27
C ARG A 330 46.81 -8.75 6.10
N LEU A 331 46.92 -7.44 5.81
CA LEU A 331 45.80 -6.56 5.63
C LEU A 331 45.77 -6.01 4.20
N GLU A 332 44.69 -6.34 3.48
CA GLU A 332 44.43 -5.85 2.13
C GLU A 332 43.19 -4.98 2.13
N VAL A 333 43.35 -3.67 1.98
CA VAL A 333 42.25 -2.70 2.02
C VAL A 333 42.40 -1.70 0.87
N PRO A 334 41.30 -1.26 0.26
CA PRO A 334 41.33 -0.16 -0.71
C PRO A 334 41.75 1.15 -0.03
N GLU A 335 41.94 2.20 -0.82
CA GLU A 335 42.25 3.53 -0.31
C GLU A 335 41.15 4.01 0.64
N SER A 336 39.87 3.87 0.25
CA SER A 336 38.68 4.12 1.07
C SER A 336 37.50 3.31 0.59
N LEU A 337 36.55 2.99 1.49
CA LEU A 337 35.28 2.33 1.17
C LEU A 337 34.22 2.73 2.21
N PHE A 338 33.27 3.57 1.81
CA PHE A 338 32.25 4.09 2.73
C PHE A 338 30.99 3.23 2.74
N ALA A 339 30.49 2.96 3.96
CA ALA A 339 29.19 2.33 4.18
C ALA A 339 28.42 3.01 5.32
N GLN A 340 27.10 2.93 5.31
CA GLN A 340 26.24 3.45 6.39
C GLN A 340 26.15 2.39 7.49
N VAL A 341 26.95 2.58 8.55
CA VAL A 341 27.11 1.59 9.62
C VAL A 341 27.25 2.24 11.00
N ARG A 342 27.08 1.44 12.04
CA ARG A 342 27.41 1.77 13.43
C ARG A 342 28.86 1.35 13.66
N ALA A 343 29.76 2.31 13.83
CA ALA A 343 31.19 2.07 13.85
C ALA A 343 31.64 1.10 14.95
N LEU A 344 31.15 1.28 16.19
CA LEU A 344 31.50 0.42 17.32
C LEU A 344 30.99 -1.02 17.13
N SER A 345 29.81 -1.19 16.53
CA SER A 345 29.24 -2.49 16.26
C SER A 345 30.08 -3.27 15.23
N ILE A 346 30.51 -2.58 14.15
CA ILE A 346 31.37 -3.22 13.13
C ILE A 346 32.78 -3.50 13.69
N ARG A 347 33.35 -2.61 14.48
CA ARG A 347 34.64 -2.86 15.19
C ARG A 347 34.56 -4.13 16.00
N ARG A 348 33.49 -4.27 16.81
CA ARG A 348 33.24 -5.46 17.66
C ARG A 348 33.06 -6.72 16.83
N ALA A 349 32.31 -6.65 15.74
CA ALA A 349 32.13 -7.80 14.83
C ALA A 349 33.47 -8.26 14.22
N LEU A 350 34.27 -7.33 13.71
CA LEU A 350 35.58 -7.63 13.13
C LEU A 350 36.53 -8.18 14.19
N ALA A 351 36.63 -7.58 15.37
CA ALA A 351 37.45 -8.09 16.47
C ALA A 351 37.02 -9.52 16.87
N ASN A 352 35.73 -9.84 16.97
CA ASN A 352 35.24 -11.20 17.24
C ASN A 352 35.65 -12.20 16.15
N LEU A 353 35.69 -11.80 14.88
CA LEU A 353 36.19 -12.69 13.79
C LEU A 353 37.70 -12.93 13.91
N ILE A 354 38.49 -11.89 14.19
CA ILE A 354 39.94 -11.99 14.36
C ILE A 354 40.27 -12.88 15.59
N ASP A 355 39.61 -12.62 16.72
CA ASP A 355 39.79 -13.42 17.95
C ASP A 355 39.40 -14.91 17.74
N ASN A 356 38.35 -15.17 16.97
CA ASN A 356 37.98 -16.52 16.56
C ASN A 356 39.07 -17.18 15.72
N ALA A 357 39.55 -16.48 14.70
CA ALA A 357 40.59 -16.97 13.81
C ALA A 357 41.87 -17.32 14.59
N LEU A 358 42.37 -16.45 15.45
CA LEU A 358 43.55 -16.70 16.29
C LEU A 358 43.37 -17.86 17.25
N ARG A 359 42.16 -18.06 17.77
CA ARG A 359 41.85 -19.15 18.69
C ARG A 359 41.88 -20.53 18.02
N TYR A 360 41.33 -20.64 16.82
CA TYR A 360 41.12 -21.91 16.15
C TYR A 360 42.25 -22.27 15.19
N ALA A 361 42.91 -21.29 14.58
CA ALA A 361 44.07 -21.53 13.71
C ALA A 361 45.42 -21.55 14.46
N GLY A 362 45.47 -20.98 15.68
CA GLY A 362 46.70 -20.77 16.43
C GLY A 362 47.34 -19.41 16.13
N ALA A 363 48.14 -18.91 17.09
CA ALA A 363 48.76 -17.58 16.99
C ALA A 363 49.85 -17.47 15.90
N ASP A 364 50.46 -18.58 15.53
CA ASP A 364 51.55 -18.64 14.54
C ASP A 364 51.03 -18.82 13.09
N ALA A 365 49.72 -19.04 12.90
CA ALA A 365 49.14 -19.20 11.56
C ALA A 365 48.84 -17.82 10.94
N PRO A 366 49.22 -17.58 9.66
CA PRO A 366 48.95 -16.32 9.00
C PRO A 366 47.45 -16.05 8.86
N LEU A 367 47.03 -14.85 9.32
CA LEU A 367 45.65 -14.36 9.22
C LEU A 367 45.54 -13.33 8.09
N GLU A 368 44.55 -13.43 7.26
CA GLU A 368 44.30 -12.48 6.18
C GLU A 368 43.00 -11.71 6.47
N VAL A 369 43.10 -10.36 6.41
CA VAL A 369 41.94 -9.47 6.51
C VAL A 369 41.84 -8.67 5.21
N THR A 370 40.70 -8.79 4.51
CA THR A 370 40.48 -8.13 3.22
C THR A 370 39.26 -7.26 3.27
N VAL A 371 39.35 -6.03 2.77
CA VAL A 371 38.20 -5.16 2.57
C VAL A 371 38.00 -4.93 1.08
N SER A 372 36.84 -5.25 0.55
CA SER A 372 36.55 -5.14 -0.88
C SER A 372 35.08 -4.71 -1.12
N SER A 373 34.79 -4.39 -2.37
CA SER A 373 33.39 -4.14 -2.80
C SER A 373 33.05 -5.03 -4.00
N ALA A 374 31.93 -5.72 -3.91
CA ALA A 374 31.44 -6.55 -5.00
C ALA A 374 29.90 -6.56 -4.99
N GLY A 375 29.27 -6.53 -6.17
CA GLY A 375 27.82 -6.64 -6.30
C GLY A 375 27.02 -5.59 -5.50
N GLY A 376 27.60 -4.38 -5.29
CA GLY A 376 26.96 -3.32 -4.50
C GLY A 376 26.99 -3.51 -2.99
N HIS A 377 27.79 -4.46 -2.50
CA HIS A 377 28.04 -4.69 -1.09
C HIS A 377 29.50 -4.44 -0.76
N ALA A 378 29.76 -3.94 0.44
CA ALA A 378 31.08 -3.96 1.04
C ALA A 378 31.29 -5.30 1.73
N HIS A 379 32.46 -5.88 1.58
CA HIS A 379 32.88 -7.13 2.20
C HIS A 379 34.09 -6.86 3.09
N ILE A 380 33.99 -7.23 4.38
CA ILE A 380 35.15 -7.33 5.29
C ILE A 380 35.31 -8.80 5.59
N GLU A 381 36.35 -9.38 5.06
CA GLU A 381 36.64 -10.81 5.16
C GLU A 381 37.83 -11.08 6.09
N VAL A 382 37.67 -12.09 6.94
CA VAL A 382 38.73 -12.65 7.77
C VAL A 382 38.90 -14.09 7.38
N ALA A 383 40.10 -14.44 6.92
CA ALA A 383 40.44 -15.79 6.45
C ALA A 383 41.56 -16.37 7.31
N ASP A 384 41.31 -17.52 7.95
CA ASP A 384 42.24 -18.25 8.77
C ASP A 384 42.73 -19.55 8.09
N ARG A 385 43.68 -20.26 8.75
CA ARG A 385 44.18 -21.56 8.35
C ARG A 385 43.90 -22.68 9.40
N GLY A 386 42.82 -22.51 10.15
CA GLY A 386 42.39 -23.47 11.13
C GLY A 386 41.67 -24.70 10.55
N PRO A 387 40.98 -25.47 11.39
CA PRO A 387 40.25 -26.67 10.97
C PRO A 387 39.01 -26.41 10.13
N GLY A 388 38.56 -25.12 10.01
CA GLY A 388 37.35 -24.75 9.32
C GLY A 388 36.07 -25.21 10.05
N ILE A 389 34.91 -24.96 9.39
CA ILE A 389 33.59 -25.42 9.85
C ILE A 389 32.98 -26.30 8.76
N PRO A 390 32.55 -27.53 9.09
CA PRO A 390 31.82 -28.36 8.13
C PRO A 390 30.56 -27.66 7.62
N GLU A 391 30.24 -27.79 6.34
CA GLU A 391 29.15 -27.08 5.70
C GLU A 391 27.77 -27.30 6.39
N GLY A 392 27.52 -28.53 6.85
CA GLY A 392 26.28 -28.87 7.59
C GLY A 392 26.20 -28.28 9.00
N GLU A 393 27.29 -27.74 9.56
CA GLU A 393 27.34 -27.15 10.90
C GLU A 393 27.28 -25.59 10.89
N ILE A 394 27.41 -24.96 9.71
CA ILE A 394 27.50 -23.50 9.58
C ILE A 394 26.31 -22.80 10.24
N GLU A 395 25.08 -23.21 9.95
CA GLU A 395 23.87 -22.60 10.55
C GLU A 395 23.80 -22.79 12.06
N ARG A 396 24.25 -23.94 12.56
CA ARG A 396 24.32 -24.23 13.97
C ARG A 396 25.35 -23.35 14.68
N MET A 397 26.50 -23.09 14.05
CA MET A 397 27.58 -22.26 14.61
C MET A 397 27.23 -20.77 14.73
N ARG A 398 26.19 -20.28 14.05
CA ARG A 398 25.64 -18.93 14.22
C ARG A 398 24.75 -18.79 15.47
N GLN A 399 24.35 -19.92 16.09
CA GLN A 399 23.51 -19.89 17.29
C GLN A 399 24.38 -19.61 18.53
N PRO A 400 23.85 -18.86 19.52
CA PRO A 400 24.56 -18.61 20.78
C PRO A 400 24.88 -19.89 21.52
N PHE A 401 26.03 -19.92 22.23
CA PHE A 401 26.50 -21.03 23.05
C PHE A 401 26.79 -22.32 22.27
N THR A 402 26.94 -22.25 20.95
CA THR A 402 27.19 -23.42 20.11
C THR A 402 28.68 -23.57 19.81
N ARG A 403 29.17 -24.81 19.85
CA ARG A 403 30.58 -25.18 19.60
C ARG A 403 30.65 -26.51 18.87
N LEU A 404 31.67 -26.67 18.00
CA LEU A 404 31.98 -27.97 17.37
C LEU A 404 32.40 -29.00 18.42
N GLU A 405 31.89 -30.23 18.32
CA GLU A 405 32.18 -31.29 19.29
C GLU A 405 33.68 -31.59 19.42
N LYS A 406 34.41 -31.57 18.32
CA LYS A 406 35.86 -31.77 18.28
C LYS A 406 36.66 -30.67 19.01
N ALA A 407 36.10 -29.49 19.18
CA ALA A 407 36.72 -28.35 19.88
C ALA A 407 36.36 -28.28 21.38
N ARG A 408 35.50 -29.17 21.88
CA ARG A 408 35.08 -29.15 23.30
C ARG A 408 36.19 -29.51 24.28
N SER A 409 37.16 -30.31 23.86
CA SER A 409 38.21 -30.84 24.75
C SER A 409 39.48 -29.95 24.80
N ASN A 410 39.73 -29.06 23.84
CA ASN A 410 41.02 -28.37 23.75
C ASN A 410 40.98 -26.86 23.53
N THR A 411 39.79 -26.24 23.32
CA THR A 411 39.72 -24.82 23.04
C THR A 411 38.75 -24.14 24.02
N LYS A 412 39.23 -23.17 24.84
CA LYS A 412 38.42 -22.38 25.77
C LYS A 412 37.54 -21.39 25.02
N GLY A 413 36.25 -21.12 25.45
CA GLY A 413 35.41 -20.08 24.87
C GLY A 413 33.91 -20.31 25.00
N ALA A 414 33.10 -19.21 25.12
CA ALA A 414 31.67 -19.26 25.38
C ALA A 414 30.78 -19.65 24.19
N GLY A 415 31.30 -19.71 22.96
CA GLY A 415 30.49 -19.96 21.74
C GLY A 415 29.58 -18.79 21.36
N LEU A 416 29.96 -17.57 21.69
CA LEU A 416 29.18 -16.35 21.45
C LEU A 416 29.69 -15.52 20.26
N GLY A 417 30.96 -15.68 19.85
CA GLY A 417 31.59 -14.78 18.87
C GLY A 417 30.86 -14.69 17.55
N LEU A 418 30.55 -15.82 16.89
CA LEU A 418 29.83 -15.83 15.61
C LEU A 418 28.37 -15.37 15.76
N ALA A 419 27.71 -15.66 16.89
CA ALA A 419 26.37 -15.19 17.18
C ALA A 419 26.31 -13.66 17.34
N ILE A 420 27.34 -13.04 17.96
CA ILE A 420 27.48 -11.59 18.04
C ILE A 420 27.62 -10.99 16.63
N VAL A 421 28.49 -11.57 15.81
CA VAL A 421 28.71 -11.11 14.44
C VAL A 421 27.44 -11.21 13.59
N ASP A 422 26.74 -12.33 13.64
CA ASP A 422 25.51 -12.55 12.88
C ASP A 422 24.42 -11.53 13.31
N ARG A 423 24.30 -11.27 14.61
CA ARG A 423 23.37 -10.26 15.15
C ARG A 423 23.72 -8.86 14.66
N VAL A 424 25.00 -8.47 14.72
CA VAL A 424 25.46 -7.17 14.22
C VAL A 424 25.14 -7.03 12.73
N MET A 425 25.38 -8.06 11.93
CA MET A 425 25.08 -8.02 10.50
C MET A 425 23.59 -7.86 10.24
N ARG A 426 22.74 -8.59 10.93
CA ARG A 426 21.26 -8.42 10.82
C ARG A 426 20.81 -6.99 11.16
N GLY A 427 21.40 -6.38 12.19
CA GLY A 427 21.13 -4.99 12.58
C GLY A 427 21.57 -3.94 11.56
N HIS A 428 22.41 -4.32 10.59
CA HIS A 428 22.89 -3.50 9.47
C HIS A 428 22.28 -3.90 8.13
N HIS A 429 21.22 -4.72 8.12
CA HIS A 429 20.63 -5.29 6.88
C HIS A 429 21.65 -6.03 6.01
N GLY A 430 22.75 -6.44 6.61
CA GLY A 430 23.79 -7.23 6.02
C GLY A 430 23.67 -8.72 6.34
N ARG A 431 24.69 -9.49 6.00
CA ARG A 431 24.76 -10.93 6.31
C ARG A 431 26.19 -11.34 6.66
N LEU A 432 26.32 -12.36 7.52
CA LEU A 432 27.57 -13.07 7.77
C LEU A 432 27.66 -14.24 6.79
N GLU A 433 28.71 -14.31 5.98
CA GLU A 433 29.00 -15.44 5.10
C GLU A 433 30.14 -16.24 5.69
N LEU A 434 29.97 -17.56 5.79
CA LEU A 434 30.96 -18.49 6.27
C LEU A 434 31.19 -19.53 5.17
N SER A 435 32.46 -19.72 4.75
CA SER A 435 32.83 -20.70 3.73
C SER A 435 34.17 -21.33 4.04
N ALA A 436 34.40 -22.52 3.52
CA ALA A 436 35.68 -23.15 3.60
C ALA A 436 36.71 -22.39 2.75
N ARG A 437 37.95 -22.26 3.27
CA ARG A 437 39.09 -21.67 2.55
C ARG A 437 39.79 -22.74 1.73
N GLU A 438 40.22 -22.40 0.50
CA GLU A 438 41.09 -23.26 -0.29
C GLU A 438 42.41 -23.51 0.42
N GLY A 439 42.80 -24.78 0.55
CA GLY A 439 43.97 -25.18 1.30
C GLY A 439 43.80 -25.35 2.80
N GLY A 440 42.53 -25.30 3.29
CA GLY A 440 42.14 -25.46 4.71
C GLY A 440 41.95 -24.13 5.42
N GLY A 441 41.01 -24.13 6.38
CA GLY A 441 40.63 -22.96 7.18
C GLY A 441 39.21 -22.49 6.96
N LEU A 442 38.86 -21.38 7.60
CA LEU A 442 37.56 -20.68 7.51
C LEU A 442 37.75 -19.34 6.84
N ARG A 443 36.81 -18.99 6.00
CA ARG A 443 36.60 -17.64 5.46
C ARG A 443 35.31 -17.11 6.03
N ALA A 444 35.36 -16.02 6.81
CA ALA A 444 34.24 -15.35 7.42
C ALA A 444 34.12 -13.93 6.87
N ALA A 445 33.04 -13.62 6.16
CA ALA A 445 32.85 -12.33 5.51
C ALA A 445 31.62 -11.57 6.09
N LEU A 446 31.83 -10.31 6.46
CA LEU A 446 30.80 -9.35 6.79
C LEU A 446 30.33 -8.67 5.50
N CYS A 447 29.14 -8.97 5.03
CA CYS A 447 28.57 -8.39 3.80
C CYS A 447 27.60 -7.27 4.18
N LEU A 448 27.94 -6.02 3.85
CA LEU A 448 27.21 -4.82 4.17
C LEU A 448 26.71 -4.10 2.92
N PRO A 449 25.44 -3.63 2.84
CA PRO A 449 24.97 -2.88 1.69
C PRO A 449 25.67 -1.52 1.60
N LEU A 450 26.16 -1.14 0.39
CA LEU A 450 26.73 0.17 0.13
C LEU A 450 25.63 1.25 0.03
N ALA A 451 25.92 2.47 0.48
CA ALA A 451 24.97 3.57 0.64
C ALA A 451 24.18 3.96 -0.64
N GLY A 452 24.73 3.70 -1.83
CA GLY A 452 24.04 3.92 -3.11
C GLY A 452 22.94 2.90 -3.39
N GLN A 453 23.06 1.68 -2.92
CA GLN A 453 22.09 0.60 -3.18
C GLN A 453 21.09 0.41 -2.05
N ALA A 454 21.39 0.78 -0.82
CA ALA A 454 20.39 0.78 0.26
C ALA A 454 19.24 1.75 -0.07
N ALA A 455 19.55 2.93 -0.63
CA ALA A 455 18.55 3.88 -1.13
C ALA A 455 17.84 3.38 -2.41
N GLU A 456 18.55 2.65 -3.26
CA GLU A 456 18.03 2.10 -4.52
C GLU A 456 17.24 0.80 -4.32
N GLN A 457 17.67 -0.07 -3.41
CA GLN A 457 16.88 -1.25 -3.00
C GLN A 457 15.63 -0.84 -2.21
N ASP A 458 15.69 0.21 -1.40
CA ASP A 458 14.51 0.77 -0.74
C ASP A 458 13.60 1.50 -1.76
N ARG A 459 14.17 2.15 -2.80
CA ARG A 459 13.44 2.66 -3.97
C ARG A 459 12.85 1.54 -4.82
N MET A 460 13.63 0.52 -5.17
CA MET A 460 13.14 -0.63 -5.96
C MET A 460 12.12 -1.47 -5.17
N ARG A 461 12.30 -1.65 -3.87
CA ARG A 461 11.28 -2.25 -3.00
C ARG A 461 10.02 -1.37 -2.90
N ARG A 462 10.18 -0.04 -2.91
CA ARG A 462 9.07 0.91 -2.99
C ARG A 462 8.46 0.95 -4.40
N SER A 463 9.25 0.85 -5.47
CA SER A 463 8.78 0.79 -6.86
C SER A 463 8.14 -0.55 -7.18
N ALA A 464 8.71 -1.66 -6.77
CA ALA A 464 8.11 -2.99 -6.91
C ALA A 464 6.83 -3.18 -6.07
N GLN A 465 6.61 -2.33 -5.06
CA GLN A 465 5.33 -2.23 -4.34
C GLN A 465 4.38 -1.17 -4.94
N ILE A 466 4.84 -0.32 -5.85
CA ILE A 466 4.10 0.77 -6.50
C ILE A 466 3.85 0.50 -7.98
N GLU A 467 4.64 -0.34 -8.64
CA GLU A 467 4.30 -0.83 -9.98
C GLU A 467 3.31 -1.99 -9.89
N PRO A 468 2.02 -1.75 -10.19
CA PRO A 468 1.18 -2.81 -10.68
C PRO A 468 1.65 -3.09 -12.10
N ASP A 469 2.22 -4.28 -12.29
CA ASP A 469 2.32 -5.04 -13.51
C ASP A 469 1.68 -4.35 -14.74
N LYS A 470 2.54 -3.67 -15.53
CA LYS A 470 2.23 -3.34 -16.90
C LYS A 470 2.88 -4.40 -17.78
N SER A 471 2.19 -5.49 -17.98
CA SER A 471 2.27 -6.31 -19.19
C SER A 471 1.11 -7.32 -19.21
#